data_201d22ddca420c443b9ad9b0fc234f04
#
_entry.id   201d22ddca420c443b9ad9b0fc234f04
#
_cell.length_a   1.000
_cell.length_b   1.000
_cell.length_c   1.000
_cell.angle_alpha   90.00
_cell.angle_beta   90.00
_cell.angle_gamma   90.00
#
_symmetry.space_group_name_H-M   'P 1'
#
loop_
_entity.id
_entity.type
_entity.pdbx_description
1 polymer ?
#
loop_
_entity_poly.entity_id
_entity_poly.type
_entity_poly.pdbx_seq_one_letter_code
_entity_poly.pdbx_strand_id
1 'polypeptide(L)'
;MRKLPTQFVDKVWGVDRLPSPFPHPSDQAIGEVWFEPPAELDQLLVKYIFANERLSVQAHPDDAQAQAMGLGTNGKSECWVITHAEPGATIAVGFHEQIDAGTMREAALDGSIVDLLVWHEVQPGDAFYIPAGTVHAIGGGVSLIEVQQNSDVTFRLFDYGRPRELHLDQGVEVSKTGPYPSRLRNRMDGDSGLLVDGPHFRLHYWRCGSAADFPALKPGDALVIPFSGTVSVDGEDLAVGECGLVSEPCKSALVGDALLLIAQPV
;
A
#
# COMPACT_ATOMS: atom_id res chain seq x y z
N MET A 1 -1.33 -23.44 5.38
CA MET A 1 -1.10 -22.16 4.65
C MET A 1 -1.30 -22.37 3.15
N ARG A 2 -1.68 -21.32 2.39
CA ARG A 2 -1.74 -21.35 0.92
C ARG A 2 -1.05 -20.08 0.37
N LYS A 3 -0.01 -20.24 -0.44
CA LYS A 3 0.62 -19.12 -1.15
C LYS A 3 -0.32 -18.56 -2.20
N LEU A 4 -0.38 -17.25 -2.32
CA LEU A 4 -1.21 -16.56 -3.30
C LEU A 4 -0.48 -16.45 -4.64
N PRO A 5 -1.17 -16.67 -5.77
CA PRO A 5 -0.63 -16.41 -7.10
C PRO A 5 -0.28 -14.93 -7.26
N THR A 6 0.72 -14.67 -8.13
CA THR A 6 1.17 -13.30 -8.43
C THR A 6 0.84 -12.90 -9.85
N GLN A 7 0.48 -11.63 -10.03
CA GLN A 7 0.31 -10.98 -11.32
C GLN A 7 1.28 -9.80 -11.43
N PHE A 8 2.07 -9.77 -12.51
CA PHE A 8 2.97 -8.67 -12.82
C PHE A 8 2.22 -7.62 -13.65
N VAL A 9 2.30 -6.35 -13.24
CA VAL A 9 1.57 -5.26 -13.88
C VAL A 9 2.56 -4.22 -14.37
N ASP A 10 2.58 -4.01 -15.69
CA ASP A 10 3.37 -2.95 -16.31
C ASP A 10 2.81 -1.56 -15.99
N LYS A 11 3.71 -0.63 -15.75
CA LYS A 11 3.39 0.76 -15.46
C LYS A 11 4.44 1.66 -16.10
N VAL A 12 4.00 2.80 -16.62
CA VAL A 12 4.90 3.80 -17.23
C VAL A 12 5.97 4.35 -16.29
N TRP A 13 5.80 4.18 -14.99
CA TRP A 13 6.72 4.57 -13.92
C TRP A 13 7.44 3.38 -13.27
N GLY A 14 7.23 2.17 -13.80
CA GLY A 14 7.81 0.94 -13.30
C GLY A 14 9.33 0.84 -13.51
N VAL A 15 9.91 -0.22 -13.00
CA VAL A 15 11.33 -0.53 -13.12
C VAL A 15 11.58 -1.46 -14.32
N ASP A 16 12.68 -1.25 -15.03
CA ASP A 16 13.09 -2.13 -16.15
C ASP A 16 13.57 -3.49 -15.65
N ARG A 17 13.90 -3.61 -14.37
CA ARG A 17 14.29 -4.86 -13.74
C ARG A 17 13.82 -4.90 -12.29
N LEU A 18 12.98 -5.89 -11.98
CA LEU A 18 12.54 -6.13 -10.60
C LEU A 18 13.71 -6.58 -9.71
N PRO A 19 13.74 -6.12 -8.44
CA PRO A 19 14.70 -6.64 -7.48
C PRO A 19 14.41 -8.11 -7.13
N SER A 20 15.46 -8.84 -6.73
CA SER A 20 15.28 -10.17 -6.14
C SER A 20 14.33 -10.09 -4.92
N PRO A 21 13.43 -11.09 -4.73
CA PRO A 21 13.40 -12.38 -5.41
C PRO A 21 12.46 -12.46 -6.63
N PHE A 22 11.89 -11.36 -7.07
CA PHE A 22 10.91 -11.37 -8.15
C PHE A 22 11.55 -11.73 -9.49
N PRO A 23 10.99 -12.72 -10.25
CA PRO A 23 11.35 -12.92 -11.64
C PRO A 23 10.90 -11.69 -12.44
N HIS A 24 11.74 -11.24 -13.38
CA HIS A 24 11.38 -10.13 -14.25
C HIS A 24 10.89 -10.66 -15.59
N PRO A 25 9.63 -10.39 -15.98
CA PRO A 25 9.18 -10.65 -17.33
C PRO A 25 10.00 -9.78 -18.30
N SER A 26 10.56 -10.35 -19.34
CA SER A 26 11.36 -9.61 -20.33
C SER A 26 10.52 -8.52 -21.02
N ASP A 27 11.14 -7.39 -21.32
CA ASP A 27 10.66 -6.31 -22.18
C ASP A 27 9.50 -5.45 -21.65
N GLN A 28 9.22 -5.46 -20.34
CA GLN A 28 8.18 -4.60 -19.73
C GLN A 28 8.73 -3.87 -18.50
N ALA A 29 8.35 -2.60 -18.34
CA ALA A 29 8.60 -1.87 -17.10
C ALA A 29 7.54 -2.26 -16.06
N ILE A 30 7.91 -3.08 -15.08
CA ILE A 30 6.97 -3.55 -14.06
C ILE A 30 6.93 -2.57 -12.90
N GLY A 31 5.74 -2.02 -12.64
CA GLY A 31 5.51 -1.14 -11.50
C GLY A 31 4.89 -1.83 -10.30
N GLU A 32 4.11 -2.88 -10.52
CA GLU A 32 3.39 -3.55 -9.44
C GLU A 32 3.45 -5.07 -9.58
N VAL A 33 3.49 -5.76 -8.44
CA VAL A 33 3.28 -7.21 -8.34
C VAL A 33 2.12 -7.43 -7.39
N TRP A 34 1.00 -7.90 -7.91
CA TRP A 34 -0.22 -8.14 -7.16
C TRP A 34 -0.27 -9.58 -6.69
N PHE A 35 -0.81 -9.81 -5.50
CA PHE A 35 -1.21 -11.13 -5.04
C PHE A 35 -2.70 -11.28 -5.25
N GLU A 36 -3.13 -12.33 -5.95
CA GLU A 36 -4.55 -12.57 -6.23
C GLU A 36 -5.33 -12.72 -4.92
N PRO A 37 -6.35 -11.87 -4.66
CA PRO A 37 -7.14 -11.95 -3.44
C PRO A 37 -7.79 -13.34 -3.29
N PRO A 38 -7.60 -14.03 -2.16
CA PRO A 38 -8.24 -15.29 -1.94
C PRO A 38 -9.73 -15.10 -1.62
N ALA A 39 -10.57 -16.03 -2.04
CA ALA A 39 -12.03 -15.93 -1.82
C ALA A 39 -12.41 -15.83 -0.33
N GLU A 40 -11.59 -16.34 0.57
CA GLU A 40 -11.76 -16.28 2.01
C GLU A 40 -11.49 -14.88 2.59
N LEU A 41 -10.66 -14.06 1.90
CA LEU A 41 -10.28 -12.69 2.26
C LEU A 41 -10.29 -11.78 1.02
N ASP A 42 -11.39 -11.81 0.27
CA ASP A 42 -11.57 -11.05 -0.95
C ASP A 42 -11.70 -9.53 -0.72
N GLN A 43 -11.83 -9.08 0.53
CA GLN A 43 -11.88 -7.68 0.90
C GLN A 43 -10.52 -6.98 0.82
N LEU A 44 -9.42 -7.73 0.83
CA LEU A 44 -8.06 -7.21 0.86
C LEU A 44 -7.28 -7.55 -0.41
N LEU A 45 -6.45 -6.62 -0.84
CA LEU A 45 -5.47 -6.81 -1.89
C LEU A 45 -4.09 -6.39 -1.36
N VAL A 46 -3.10 -7.24 -1.60
CA VAL A 46 -1.69 -6.97 -1.29
C VAL A 46 -0.91 -6.82 -2.59
N LYS A 47 -0.04 -5.82 -2.64
CA LYS A 47 0.85 -5.56 -3.77
C LYS A 47 2.25 -5.21 -3.30
N TYR A 48 3.23 -5.47 -4.13
CA TYR A 48 4.49 -4.74 -4.13
C TYR A 48 4.43 -3.63 -5.19
N ILE A 49 4.94 -2.46 -4.86
CA ILE A 49 5.11 -1.32 -5.77
C ILE A 49 6.60 -1.03 -5.91
N PHE A 50 7.02 -0.80 -7.16
CA PHE A 50 8.41 -0.50 -7.54
C PHE A 50 8.40 0.77 -8.39
N ALA A 51 8.64 1.92 -7.78
CA ALA A 51 8.60 3.22 -8.42
C ALA A 51 9.97 3.64 -8.91
N ASN A 52 10.25 3.51 -10.21
CA ASN A 52 11.42 4.10 -10.86
C ASN A 52 11.23 5.62 -11.04
N GLU A 53 10.02 6.02 -11.42
CA GLU A 53 9.61 7.41 -11.54
C GLU A 53 8.44 7.74 -10.59
N ARG A 54 8.10 9.02 -10.47
CA ARG A 54 6.96 9.47 -9.67
C ARG A 54 5.64 8.88 -10.18
N LEU A 55 4.83 8.36 -9.28
CA LEU A 55 3.43 8.04 -9.56
C LEU A 55 2.63 9.34 -9.68
N SER A 56 1.47 9.28 -10.33
CA SER A 56 0.54 10.41 -10.41
C SER A 56 0.14 10.91 -9.02
N VAL A 57 -0.15 12.21 -8.91
CA VAL A 57 -0.94 12.72 -7.78
C VAL A 57 -2.36 12.21 -7.95
N GLN A 58 -2.88 11.55 -6.93
CA GLN A 58 -4.14 10.81 -7.02
C GLN A 58 -4.91 10.79 -5.70
N ALA A 59 -6.18 10.43 -5.79
CA ALA A 59 -7.04 10.12 -4.66
C ALA A 59 -7.96 8.94 -4.98
N HIS A 60 -8.52 8.33 -3.95
CA HIS A 60 -9.42 7.18 -4.07
C HIS A 60 -10.74 7.45 -3.36
N PRO A 61 -11.86 6.93 -3.88
CA PRO A 61 -13.16 7.07 -3.23
C PRO A 61 -13.22 6.22 -1.96
N ASP A 62 -14.08 6.59 -1.03
CA ASP A 62 -14.56 5.69 0.02
C ASP A 62 -15.67 4.77 -0.50
N ASP A 63 -16.16 3.83 0.34
CA ASP A 63 -17.17 2.85 -0.05
C ASP A 63 -18.47 3.52 -0.55
N ALA A 64 -18.92 4.55 0.14
CA ALA A 64 -20.14 5.25 -0.22
C ALA A 64 -20.00 6.00 -1.56
N GLN A 65 -18.86 6.66 -1.77
CA GLN A 65 -18.53 7.35 -3.02
C GLN A 65 -18.37 6.36 -4.17
N ALA A 66 -17.65 5.24 -3.96
CA ALA A 66 -17.51 4.20 -4.98
C ALA A 66 -18.86 3.65 -5.42
N GLN A 67 -19.74 3.35 -4.46
CA GLN A 67 -21.09 2.87 -4.73
C GLN A 67 -21.95 3.91 -5.45
N ALA A 68 -21.92 5.18 -5.01
CA ALA A 68 -22.67 6.27 -5.63
C ALA A 68 -22.25 6.54 -7.09
N MET A 69 -20.97 6.34 -7.40
CA MET A 69 -20.38 6.48 -8.73
C MET A 69 -20.56 5.21 -9.61
N GLY A 70 -21.13 4.13 -9.08
CA GLY A 70 -21.30 2.87 -9.82
C GLY A 70 -20.01 2.10 -10.09
N LEU A 71 -18.98 2.30 -9.25
CA LEU A 71 -17.63 1.73 -9.41
C LEU A 71 -17.42 0.45 -8.55
N GLY A 72 -18.46 -0.04 -7.90
CA GLY A 72 -18.43 -1.19 -7.01
C GLY A 72 -18.83 -0.82 -5.60
N THR A 73 -18.60 -1.75 -4.65
CA THR A 73 -18.98 -1.59 -3.24
C THR A 73 -17.82 -1.13 -2.36
N ASN A 74 -16.58 -1.29 -2.83
CA ASN A 74 -15.37 -1.02 -2.06
C ASN A 74 -14.72 0.27 -2.51
N GLY A 75 -14.46 1.14 -1.56
CA GLY A 75 -13.51 2.24 -1.70
C GLY A 75 -12.07 1.72 -1.67
N LYS A 76 -11.10 2.63 -1.56
CA LYS A 76 -9.70 2.25 -1.51
C LYS A 76 -8.97 3.00 -0.41
N SER A 77 -9.10 2.51 0.81
CA SER A 77 -8.17 2.84 1.90
C SER A 77 -6.98 1.88 1.82
N GLU A 78 -5.77 2.38 1.98
CA GLU A 78 -4.54 1.62 1.79
C GLU A 78 -3.51 1.91 2.88
N CYS A 79 -2.54 1.04 3.04
CA CYS A 79 -1.36 1.25 3.86
C CYS A 79 -0.12 0.90 3.05
N TRP A 80 0.87 1.78 3.10
CA TRP A 80 2.19 1.57 2.53
C TRP A 80 3.19 1.23 3.61
N VAL A 81 3.96 0.17 3.41
CA VAL A 81 5.12 -0.17 4.24
C VAL A 81 6.35 -0.14 3.34
N ILE A 82 7.23 0.82 3.57
CA ILE A 82 8.42 1.05 2.74
C ILE A 82 9.39 -0.12 2.89
N THR A 83 9.76 -0.75 1.79
CA THR A 83 10.75 -1.84 1.74
C THR A 83 12.12 -1.38 1.29
N HIS A 84 12.16 -0.36 0.43
CA HIS A 84 13.39 0.26 -0.06
C HIS A 84 13.12 1.74 -0.39
N ALA A 85 14.13 2.56 -0.16
CA ALA A 85 14.13 3.96 -0.60
C ALA A 85 15.55 4.37 -0.99
N GLU A 86 15.70 4.99 -2.15
CA GLU A 86 16.96 5.65 -2.53
C GLU A 86 17.20 6.87 -1.64
N PRO A 87 18.45 7.32 -1.46
CA PRO A 87 18.73 8.52 -0.68
C PRO A 87 17.93 9.74 -1.16
N GLY A 88 17.14 10.35 -0.26
CA GLY A 88 16.27 11.48 -0.56
C GLY A 88 14.95 11.11 -1.26
N ALA A 89 14.63 9.83 -1.42
CA ALA A 89 13.35 9.40 -1.95
C ALA A 89 12.20 9.80 -1.02
N THR A 90 11.09 10.24 -1.61
CA THR A 90 9.96 10.81 -0.87
C THR A 90 8.63 10.24 -1.33
N ILE A 91 7.64 10.32 -0.45
CA ILE A 91 6.21 10.17 -0.79
C ILE A 91 5.48 11.44 -0.39
N ALA A 92 4.40 11.77 -1.09
CA ALA A 92 3.53 12.89 -0.74
C ALA A 92 2.22 12.38 -0.14
N VAL A 93 1.79 12.97 0.99
CA VAL A 93 0.52 12.60 1.65
C VAL A 93 -0.14 13.82 2.27
N GLY A 94 -1.30 14.21 1.75
CA GLY A 94 -2.05 15.37 2.19
C GLY A 94 -1.41 16.70 1.85
N PHE A 95 -2.09 17.78 2.19
CA PHE A 95 -1.69 19.15 1.90
C PHE A 95 -0.98 19.81 3.09
N HIS A 96 -0.18 20.85 2.83
CA HIS A 96 0.45 21.65 3.88
C HIS A 96 -0.58 22.35 4.78
N GLU A 97 -1.70 22.78 4.17
CA GLU A 97 -2.80 23.47 4.85
C GLU A 97 -4.15 23.07 4.23
N GLN A 98 -5.22 23.52 4.85
CA GLN A 98 -6.57 23.35 4.29
C GLN A 98 -6.73 24.25 3.07
N ILE A 99 -7.03 23.68 1.92
CA ILE A 99 -7.37 24.38 0.68
C ILE A 99 -8.83 24.09 0.28
N ASP A 100 -9.39 24.90 -0.62
CA ASP A 100 -10.69 24.62 -1.20
C ASP A 100 -10.59 23.77 -2.47
N ALA A 101 -11.73 23.23 -2.90
CA ALA A 101 -11.79 22.36 -4.09
C ALA A 101 -11.42 23.10 -5.40
N GLY A 102 -11.71 24.40 -5.50
CA GLY A 102 -11.35 25.22 -6.64
C GLY A 102 -9.84 25.39 -6.76
N THR A 103 -9.19 25.78 -5.65
CA THR A 103 -7.74 25.87 -5.54
C THR A 103 -7.05 24.55 -5.91
N MET A 104 -7.57 23.41 -5.38
CA MET A 104 -7.02 22.10 -5.69
C MET A 104 -7.14 21.77 -7.18
N ARG A 105 -8.30 22.10 -7.80
CA ARG A 105 -8.55 21.86 -9.22
C ARG A 105 -7.61 22.68 -10.12
N GLU A 106 -7.46 23.95 -9.83
CA GLU A 106 -6.56 24.85 -10.58
C GLU A 106 -5.10 24.36 -10.47
N ALA A 107 -4.66 24.02 -9.27
CA ALA A 107 -3.33 23.50 -9.03
C ALA A 107 -3.08 22.13 -9.71
N ALA A 108 -4.11 21.28 -9.82
CA ALA A 108 -4.03 20.02 -10.56
C ALA A 108 -3.87 20.27 -12.08
N LEU A 109 -4.51 21.30 -12.61
CA LEU A 109 -4.44 21.65 -14.04
C LEU A 109 -3.10 22.25 -14.46
N ASP A 110 -2.51 23.11 -13.63
CA ASP A 110 -1.24 23.76 -13.93
C ASP A 110 -0.02 23.01 -13.37
N GLY A 111 -0.24 21.97 -12.55
CA GLY A 111 0.79 21.13 -11.95
C GLY A 111 1.34 21.63 -10.60
N SER A 112 0.95 22.81 -10.15
CA SER A 112 1.38 23.36 -8.85
C SER A 112 0.85 22.56 -7.64
N ILE A 113 -0.09 21.62 -7.87
CA ILE A 113 -0.57 20.70 -6.83
C ILE A 113 0.59 19.96 -6.14
N VAL A 114 1.69 19.70 -6.86
CA VAL A 114 2.90 19.05 -6.32
C VAL A 114 3.53 19.87 -5.19
N ASP A 115 3.48 21.20 -5.29
CA ASP A 115 4.02 22.13 -4.30
C ASP A 115 3.09 22.32 -3.10
N LEU A 116 1.82 22.01 -3.26
CA LEU A 116 0.83 22.08 -2.16
C LEU A 116 0.86 20.82 -1.26
N LEU A 117 1.43 19.71 -1.73
CA LEU A 117 1.50 18.46 -1.00
C LEU A 117 2.67 18.42 -0.01
N VAL A 118 2.47 17.74 1.11
CA VAL A 118 3.55 17.46 2.08
C VAL A 118 4.34 16.24 1.62
N TRP A 119 5.61 16.46 1.26
CA TRP A 119 6.54 15.41 0.91
C TRP A 119 7.33 14.94 2.13
N HIS A 120 7.32 13.64 2.38
CA HIS A 120 8.02 12.98 3.47
C HIS A 120 9.18 12.17 2.91
N GLU A 121 10.41 12.43 3.37
CA GLU A 121 11.50 11.48 3.18
C GLU A 121 11.14 10.18 3.88
N VAL A 122 11.44 9.06 3.22
CA VAL A 122 11.08 7.72 3.69
C VAL A 122 12.29 6.80 3.74
N GLN A 123 12.18 5.79 4.59
CA GLN A 123 13.18 4.74 4.73
C GLN A 123 12.49 3.39 5.02
N PRO A 124 13.18 2.26 4.80
CA PRO A 124 12.61 0.94 5.10
C PRO A 124 12.03 0.84 6.51
N GLY A 125 10.84 0.29 6.61
CA GLY A 125 10.08 0.16 7.86
C GLY A 125 9.15 1.32 8.17
N ASP A 126 9.21 2.45 7.47
CA ASP A 126 8.19 3.49 7.59
C ASP A 126 6.84 2.97 7.05
N ALA A 127 5.76 3.30 7.73
CA ALA A 127 4.40 2.90 7.37
C ALA A 127 3.45 4.11 7.36
N PHE A 128 2.59 4.16 6.34
CA PHE A 128 1.61 5.24 6.16
C PHE A 128 0.23 4.63 5.88
N TYR A 129 -0.71 4.85 6.79
CA TYR A 129 -2.11 4.52 6.51
C TYR A 129 -2.74 5.66 5.72
N ILE A 130 -3.23 5.39 4.54
CA ILE A 130 -3.84 6.34 3.59
C ILE A 130 -5.33 6.08 3.51
N PRO A 131 -6.16 6.70 4.38
CA PRO A 131 -7.61 6.60 4.26
C PRO A 131 -8.10 7.13 2.92
N ALA A 132 -9.14 6.53 2.38
CA ALA A 132 -9.83 7.02 1.19
C ALA A 132 -10.06 8.54 1.25
N GLY A 133 -9.94 9.20 0.11
CA GLY A 133 -9.98 10.65 -0.04
C GLY A 133 -8.67 11.38 0.25
N THR A 134 -7.66 10.74 0.83
CA THR A 134 -6.36 11.39 1.02
C THR A 134 -5.65 11.58 -0.32
N VAL A 135 -5.28 12.81 -0.66
CA VAL A 135 -4.48 13.09 -1.86
C VAL A 135 -3.03 12.69 -1.59
N HIS A 136 -2.45 11.90 -2.50
CA HIS A 136 -1.12 11.32 -2.30
C HIS A 136 -0.38 11.09 -3.62
N ALA A 137 0.93 10.86 -3.52
CA ALA A 137 1.81 10.43 -4.60
C ALA A 137 3.01 9.66 -4.05
N ILE A 138 3.59 8.79 -4.85
CA ILE A 138 4.84 8.10 -4.53
C ILE A 138 5.94 8.69 -5.43
N GLY A 139 7.07 9.07 -4.84
CA GLY A 139 8.25 9.54 -5.57
C GLY A 139 9.00 8.40 -6.25
N GLY A 140 9.88 8.72 -7.18
CA GLY A 140 10.80 7.74 -7.75
C GLY A 140 11.82 7.23 -6.72
N GLY A 141 12.38 6.04 -6.95
CA GLY A 141 13.34 5.41 -6.05
C GLY A 141 12.73 4.78 -4.79
N VAL A 142 11.41 4.58 -4.74
CA VAL A 142 10.70 3.94 -3.63
C VAL A 142 10.20 2.57 -4.02
N SER A 143 10.41 1.57 -3.14
CA SER A 143 9.69 0.31 -3.20
C SER A 143 8.94 0.09 -1.90
N LEU A 144 7.73 -0.47 -1.99
CA LEU A 144 6.89 -0.65 -0.82
C LEU A 144 5.95 -1.87 -0.97
N ILE A 145 5.44 -2.33 0.16
CA ILE A 145 4.30 -3.24 0.23
C ILE A 145 3.06 -2.39 0.47
N GLU A 146 2.05 -2.55 -0.37
CA GLU A 146 0.73 -1.94 -0.22
C GLU A 146 -0.29 -2.99 0.23
N VAL A 147 -0.94 -2.73 1.35
CA VAL A 147 -2.11 -3.47 1.82
C VAL A 147 -3.31 -2.56 1.72
N GLN A 148 -4.34 -2.95 0.97
CA GLN A 148 -5.48 -2.10 0.65
C GLN A 148 -6.81 -2.85 0.67
N GLN A 149 -7.92 -2.10 0.68
CA GLN A 149 -9.20 -2.65 0.27
C GLN A 149 -9.09 -3.16 -1.19
N ASN A 150 -9.75 -4.26 -1.50
CA ASN A 150 -9.74 -4.84 -2.85
C ASN A 150 -10.51 -3.97 -3.84
N SER A 151 -9.84 -2.94 -4.33
CA SER A 151 -10.31 -2.00 -5.33
C SER A 151 -9.11 -1.44 -6.09
N ASP A 152 -9.21 -1.23 -7.39
CA ASP A 152 -8.18 -0.59 -8.21
C ASP A 152 -8.59 0.81 -8.70
N VAL A 153 -9.71 1.33 -8.19
CA VAL A 153 -10.23 2.65 -8.55
C VAL A 153 -9.25 3.75 -8.15
N THR A 154 -8.77 4.50 -9.13
CA THR A 154 -7.82 5.59 -8.95
C THR A 154 -8.26 6.82 -9.72
N PHE A 155 -8.45 7.94 -9.05
CA PHE A 155 -8.69 9.23 -9.68
C PHE A 155 -7.41 10.03 -9.74
N ARG A 156 -6.90 10.17 -10.95
CA ARG A 156 -5.65 10.86 -11.27
C ARG A 156 -5.90 12.34 -11.38
N LEU A 157 -5.27 13.12 -10.48
CA LEU A 157 -5.36 14.59 -10.44
C LEU A 157 -4.28 15.25 -11.29
N PHE A 158 -3.04 14.73 -11.24
CA PHE A 158 -1.92 15.24 -12.02
C PHE A 158 -0.94 14.13 -12.36
N ASP A 159 -0.36 14.15 -13.56
CA ASP A 159 0.51 13.06 -14.04
C ASP A 159 1.77 13.53 -14.76
N TYR A 160 2.30 14.67 -14.38
CA TYR A 160 3.60 15.18 -14.87
C TYR A 160 3.68 15.28 -16.40
N GLY A 161 2.56 15.54 -17.07
CA GLY A 161 2.49 15.66 -18.54
C GLY A 161 2.48 14.34 -19.31
N ARG A 162 2.39 13.20 -18.66
CA ARG A 162 2.22 11.90 -19.33
C ARG A 162 0.86 11.84 -20.03
N PRO A 163 0.75 11.14 -21.19
CA PRO A 163 -0.50 11.07 -21.97
C PRO A 163 -1.49 10.07 -21.35
N ARG A 164 -1.82 10.23 -20.07
CA ARG A 164 -2.83 9.45 -19.36
C ARG A 164 -4.00 10.36 -18.98
N GLU A 165 -5.20 9.80 -18.99
CA GLU A 165 -6.41 10.51 -18.61
C GLU A 165 -6.33 11.03 -17.17
N LEU A 166 -6.73 12.29 -16.97
CA LEU A 166 -6.93 12.89 -15.66
C LEU A 166 -8.42 12.82 -15.30
N HIS A 167 -8.71 12.52 -14.05
CA HIS A 167 -10.06 12.34 -13.52
C HIS A 167 -10.39 13.50 -12.57
N LEU A 168 -10.31 14.75 -13.06
CA LEU A 168 -10.34 15.94 -12.21
C LEU A 168 -11.67 16.10 -11.45
N ASP A 169 -12.81 15.83 -12.10
CA ASP A 169 -14.11 16.00 -11.44
C ASP A 169 -14.28 15.00 -10.31
N GLN A 170 -14.09 13.71 -10.60
CA GLN A 170 -14.19 12.66 -9.59
C GLN A 170 -13.08 12.78 -8.54
N GLY A 171 -11.85 13.08 -8.95
CA GLY A 171 -10.72 13.23 -8.03
C GLY A 171 -10.93 14.37 -7.05
N VAL A 172 -11.43 15.52 -7.50
CA VAL A 172 -11.77 16.65 -6.63
C VAL A 172 -12.93 16.30 -5.69
N GLU A 173 -13.96 15.62 -6.19
CA GLU A 173 -15.15 15.24 -5.42
C GLU A 173 -14.81 14.33 -4.24
N VAL A 174 -13.91 13.36 -4.45
CA VAL A 174 -13.55 12.39 -3.40
C VAL A 174 -12.47 12.88 -2.45
N SER A 175 -11.75 13.95 -2.80
CA SER A 175 -10.55 14.38 -2.08
C SER A 175 -10.84 15.11 -0.77
N LYS A 176 -10.06 14.77 0.23
CA LYS A 176 -9.87 15.56 1.46
C LYS A 176 -8.78 16.60 1.20
N THR A 177 -9.11 17.85 1.34
CA THR A 177 -8.29 19.00 0.95
C THR A 177 -7.46 19.60 2.09
N GLY A 178 -7.15 18.82 3.11
CA GLY A 178 -6.43 19.27 4.29
C GLY A 178 -5.17 18.47 4.62
N PRO A 179 -4.52 18.84 5.73
CA PRO A 179 -3.33 18.15 6.20
C PRO A 179 -3.57 16.68 6.56
N TYR A 180 -2.57 15.85 6.27
CA TYR A 180 -2.57 14.44 6.67
C TYR A 180 -2.29 14.32 8.19
N PRO A 181 -3.12 13.55 8.94
CA PRO A 181 -2.94 13.40 10.37
C PRO A 181 -1.68 12.59 10.71
N SER A 182 -0.73 13.17 11.44
CA SER A 182 0.55 12.53 11.80
C SER A 182 0.39 11.18 12.52
N ARG A 183 -0.70 10.97 13.27
CA ARG A 183 -1.01 9.70 13.94
C ARG A 183 -1.22 8.50 12.99
N LEU A 184 -1.38 8.75 11.69
CA LEU A 184 -1.55 7.73 10.66
C LEU A 184 -0.21 7.32 10.03
N ARG A 185 0.89 8.01 10.38
CA ARG A 185 2.26 7.61 10.07
C ARG A 185 2.80 6.81 11.25
N ASN A 186 3.25 5.62 10.96
CA ASN A 186 3.87 4.70 11.91
C ASN A 186 5.23 4.23 11.39
N ARG A 187 5.90 3.43 12.20
CA ARG A 187 7.17 2.79 11.83
C ARG A 187 7.26 1.43 12.51
N MET A 188 7.87 0.48 11.84
CA MET A 188 8.29 -0.77 12.47
C MET A 188 9.50 -0.48 13.38
N ASP A 189 9.24 -0.41 14.69
CA ASP A 189 10.25 -0.19 15.73
C ASP A 189 10.19 -1.33 16.74
N GLY A 190 11.27 -2.08 16.86
CA GLY A 190 11.31 -3.31 17.63
C GLY A 190 10.79 -4.55 16.89
N ASP A 191 10.36 -5.56 17.65
CA ASP A 191 10.05 -6.90 17.15
C ASP A 191 8.55 -7.15 16.92
N SER A 192 7.66 -6.31 17.41
CA SER A 192 6.22 -6.40 17.15
C SER A 192 5.50 -5.09 17.36
N GLY A 193 4.39 -4.90 16.65
CA GLY A 193 3.54 -3.73 16.80
C GLY A 193 2.35 -3.69 15.85
N LEU A 194 1.51 -2.67 16.04
CA LEU A 194 0.35 -2.38 15.22
C LEU A 194 0.66 -1.16 14.34
N LEU A 195 0.65 -1.35 13.02
CA LEU A 195 0.87 -0.28 12.04
C LEU A 195 -0.43 0.42 11.66
N VAL A 196 -1.52 -0.35 11.52
CA VAL A 196 -2.84 0.17 11.15
C VAL A 196 -3.90 -0.44 12.05
N ASP A 197 -4.74 0.41 12.64
CA ASP A 197 -6.02 0.05 13.25
C ASP A 197 -7.12 0.85 12.50
N GLY A 198 -7.43 0.39 11.30
CA GLY A 198 -8.37 1.05 10.40
C GLY A 198 -9.77 0.45 10.45
N PRO A 199 -10.76 1.11 9.82
CA PRO A 199 -12.13 0.59 9.76
C PRO A 199 -12.29 -0.60 8.81
N HIS A 200 -11.35 -0.82 7.89
CA HIS A 200 -11.44 -1.88 6.88
C HIS A 200 -10.46 -3.01 7.15
N PHE A 201 -9.30 -2.71 7.72
CA PHE A 201 -8.30 -3.71 8.07
C PHE A 201 -7.39 -3.26 9.20
N ARG A 202 -6.74 -4.25 9.83
CA ARG A 202 -5.63 -4.09 10.74
C ARG A 202 -4.37 -4.63 10.10
N LEU A 203 -3.24 -3.95 10.33
CA LEU A 203 -1.92 -4.39 9.89
C LEU A 203 -0.99 -4.42 11.07
N HIS A 204 -0.54 -5.61 11.43
CA HIS A 204 0.49 -5.85 12.45
C HIS A 204 1.82 -6.17 11.79
N TYR A 205 2.90 -5.94 12.54
CA TYR A 205 4.18 -6.58 12.24
C TYR A 205 4.65 -7.40 13.44
N TRP A 206 5.38 -8.47 13.17
CA TRP A 206 5.93 -9.35 14.19
C TRP A 206 7.16 -10.09 13.67
N ARG A 207 8.22 -10.15 14.52
CA ARG A 207 9.42 -10.91 14.23
C ARG A 207 9.28 -12.33 14.78
N CYS A 208 9.18 -13.29 13.87
CA CYS A 208 9.22 -14.70 14.20
C CYS A 208 10.60 -15.06 14.79
N GLY A 209 10.62 -15.86 15.85
CA GLY A 209 11.84 -16.25 16.54
C GLY A 209 12.34 -15.24 17.58
N SER A 210 11.73 -14.08 17.73
CA SER A 210 12.01 -13.14 18.81
C SER A 210 11.31 -13.53 20.12
N ALA A 211 11.66 -12.84 21.21
CA ALA A 211 10.97 -12.96 22.50
C ALA A 211 9.65 -12.16 22.56
N ALA A 212 9.30 -11.42 21.49
CA ALA A 212 8.07 -10.64 21.45
C ALA A 212 6.85 -11.55 21.34
N ASP A 213 5.80 -11.22 22.07
CA ASP A 213 4.53 -11.92 21.99
C ASP A 213 3.94 -11.81 20.57
N PHE A 214 3.31 -12.90 20.15
CA PHE A 214 2.55 -12.89 18.90
C PHE A 214 1.39 -11.86 18.99
N PRO A 215 1.13 -11.08 17.93
CA PRO A 215 0.08 -10.07 17.97
C PRO A 215 -1.28 -10.63 18.38
N ALA A 216 -2.05 -9.82 19.11
CA ALA A 216 -3.44 -10.15 19.47
C ALA A 216 -4.35 -10.01 18.25
N LEU A 217 -4.35 -11.03 17.40
CA LEU A 217 -5.19 -11.09 16.21
C LEU A 217 -6.63 -11.50 16.55
N LYS A 218 -7.59 -11.09 15.71
CA LYS A 218 -8.94 -11.65 15.74
C LYS A 218 -8.90 -13.11 15.30
N PRO A 219 -9.83 -13.98 15.78
CA PRO A 219 -10.02 -15.30 15.20
C PRO A 219 -10.36 -15.19 13.72
N GLY A 220 -9.81 -16.09 12.90
CA GLY A 220 -10.04 -16.12 11.45
C GLY A 220 -8.74 -16.08 10.64
N ASP A 221 -8.90 -15.93 9.35
CA ASP A 221 -7.83 -15.94 8.38
C ASP A 221 -7.05 -14.61 8.38
N ALA A 222 -5.78 -14.66 7.96
CA ALA A 222 -4.95 -13.50 7.75
C ALA A 222 -4.08 -13.66 6.50
N LEU A 223 -3.70 -12.54 5.91
CA LEU A 223 -2.62 -12.46 4.91
C LEU A 223 -1.31 -12.24 5.66
N VAL A 224 -0.35 -13.13 5.43
CA VAL A 224 1.00 -13.06 6.01
C VAL A 224 2.00 -12.76 4.89
N ILE A 225 2.76 -11.69 5.07
CA ILE A 225 3.73 -11.19 4.08
C ILE A 225 5.09 -11.04 4.78
N PRO A 226 6.11 -11.82 4.43
CA PRO A 226 7.45 -11.62 4.93
C PRO A 226 8.02 -10.29 4.42
N PHE A 227 8.29 -9.37 5.36
CA PHE A 227 9.03 -8.14 5.07
C PHE A 227 10.54 -8.43 4.94
N SER A 228 11.05 -9.36 5.76
CA SER A 228 12.42 -9.88 5.66
C SER A 228 12.50 -11.31 6.16
N GLY A 229 13.49 -12.08 5.66
CA GLY A 229 13.71 -13.46 6.06
C GLY A 229 12.73 -14.46 5.47
N THR A 230 12.65 -15.63 6.09
CA THR A 230 11.76 -16.74 5.69
C THR A 230 11.11 -17.32 6.95
N VAL A 231 9.83 -17.62 6.88
CA VAL A 231 9.06 -18.29 7.92
C VAL A 231 8.50 -19.60 7.40
N SER A 232 8.59 -20.67 8.16
CA SER A 232 7.82 -21.89 7.93
C SER A 232 6.48 -21.79 8.66
N VAL A 233 5.40 -21.93 7.93
CA VAL A 233 4.02 -21.88 8.44
C VAL A 233 3.42 -23.29 8.29
N ASP A 234 3.25 -24.00 9.39
CA ASP A 234 2.77 -25.39 9.42
C ASP A 234 3.58 -26.32 8.49
N GLY A 235 4.90 -26.09 8.38
CA GLY A 235 5.82 -26.89 7.56
C GLY A 235 5.98 -26.44 6.10
N GLU A 236 5.31 -25.38 5.67
CA GLU A 236 5.49 -24.77 4.35
C GLU A 236 6.21 -23.43 4.47
N ASP A 237 7.27 -23.24 3.70
CA ASP A 237 8.06 -22.00 3.73
C ASP A 237 7.36 -20.86 3.00
N LEU A 238 7.44 -19.66 3.59
CA LEU A 238 7.00 -18.39 3.02
C LEU A 238 8.16 -17.38 3.14
N ALA A 239 8.57 -16.81 2.02
CA ALA A 239 9.73 -15.92 1.92
C ALA A 239 9.36 -14.52 1.42
N VAL A 240 10.31 -13.58 1.47
CA VAL A 240 10.17 -12.26 0.86
C VAL A 240 9.73 -12.38 -0.60
N GLY A 241 8.80 -11.54 -1.03
CA GLY A 241 8.20 -11.59 -2.37
C GLY A 241 7.01 -12.53 -2.49
N GLU A 242 6.62 -13.19 -1.42
CA GLU A 242 5.45 -14.06 -1.35
C GLU A 242 4.39 -13.50 -0.37
N CYS A 243 3.15 -13.90 -0.55
CA CYS A 243 2.04 -13.66 0.36
C CYS A 243 1.31 -14.96 0.60
N GLY A 244 1.02 -15.27 1.85
CA GLY A 244 0.32 -16.49 2.25
C GLY A 244 -1.02 -16.19 2.92
N LEU A 245 -2.08 -16.90 2.51
CA LEU A 245 -3.30 -17.03 3.30
C LEU A 245 -3.05 -18.06 4.40
N VAL A 246 -3.16 -17.60 5.65
CA VAL A 246 -2.97 -18.45 6.85
C VAL A 246 -4.28 -18.48 7.63
N SER A 247 -4.86 -19.67 7.75
CA SER A 247 -6.05 -19.85 8.57
C SER A 247 -5.65 -19.92 10.05
N GLU A 248 -6.28 -19.08 10.87
CA GLU A 248 -6.04 -19.04 12.31
C GLU A 248 -4.54 -18.89 12.69
N PRO A 249 -3.83 -17.82 12.26
CA PRO A 249 -2.38 -17.70 12.46
C PRO A 249 -1.95 -17.80 13.94
N CYS A 250 -2.84 -17.45 14.88
CA CYS A 250 -2.58 -17.63 16.32
C CYS A 250 -2.44 -19.10 16.74
N LYS A 251 -2.91 -20.03 15.91
CA LYS A 251 -2.87 -21.49 16.16
C LYS A 251 -1.85 -22.20 15.28
N SER A 252 -1.32 -21.52 14.27
CA SER A 252 -0.34 -22.07 13.33
C SER A 252 1.05 -22.13 13.94
N ALA A 253 1.84 -23.12 13.55
CA ALA A 253 3.24 -23.22 13.92
C ALA A 253 4.07 -22.31 13.01
N LEU A 254 4.46 -21.14 13.50
CA LEU A 254 5.33 -20.18 12.83
C LEU A 254 6.76 -20.35 13.33
N VAL A 255 7.67 -20.82 12.47
CA VAL A 255 9.06 -21.10 12.81
C VAL A 255 9.99 -20.45 11.78
N GLY A 256 11.02 -19.74 12.25
CA GLY A 256 12.00 -19.12 11.36
C GLY A 256 12.58 -17.83 11.95
N ASP A 257 13.34 -17.11 11.14
CA ASP A 257 13.81 -15.75 11.43
C ASP A 257 13.29 -14.83 10.31
N ALA A 258 12.14 -14.24 10.55
CA ALA A 258 11.47 -13.37 9.60
C ALA A 258 10.76 -12.22 10.33
N LEU A 259 10.80 -11.04 9.74
CA LEU A 259 9.90 -9.95 10.11
C LEU A 259 8.68 -10.02 9.19
N LEU A 260 7.52 -10.22 9.77
CA LEU A 260 6.27 -10.46 9.07
C LEU A 260 5.35 -9.25 9.16
N LEU A 261 4.63 -8.97 8.08
CA LEU A 261 3.40 -8.19 8.11
C LEU A 261 2.22 -9.15 8.15
N ILE A 262 1.23 -8.86 8.98
CA ILE A 262 0.04 -9.68 9.16
C ILE A 262 -1.18 -8.78 9.02
N ALA A 263 -1.94 -8.99 7.95
CA ALA A 263 -3.12 -8.20 7.61
C ALA A 263 -4.41 -9.00 7.83
N GLN A 264 -5.37 -8.39 8.51
CA GLN A 264 -6.70 -8.95 8.73
C GLN A 264 -7.77 -7.90 8.43
N PRO A 265 -8.91 -8.27 7.85
CA PRO A 265 -10.09 -7.39 7.77
C PRO A 265 -10.65 -7.12 9.18
N VAL A 266 -11.41 -6.02 9.32
CA VAL A 266 -12.05 -5.62 10.60
C VAL A 266 -13.44 -6.22 10.73
#